data_9864cccb85ed204c1f48e7c3c4fa3e23
#
_entry.id   9864cccb85ed204c1f48e7c3c4fa3e23
#
_cell.length_a   1.000
_cell.length_b   1.000
_cell.length_c   1.000
_cell.angle_alpha   90.00
_cell.angle_beta   90.00
_cell.angle_gamma   90.00
#
_symmetry.space_group_name_H-M   'P 1'
#
loop_
_entity.id
_entity.type
_entity.pdbx_description
1 polymer ?
#
loop_
_entity_poly.entity_id
_entity_poly.type
_entity_poly.pdbx_seq_one_letter_code
_entity_poly.pdbx_strand_id
1 'polypeptide(L)'
;LHADQWWMPQPVAPGTPHGRQGDMTRETGPFGEPTRATVPINPPLVANMMWMANDFTVANGATRIVPGSHLSGCLPDPERTDYGEIPIEAPAGSVLVWEGRTWHAAGLNTADHPRYGVVTYFCGPIIRSLGNLTYGMRTEVRESMSQELATLCGFTPWSSYGMTDHPSAMVASPGDETAGRLS
;
A
#
# COMPACT_ATOMS: atom_id res chain seq x y z
N LEU A 1 -8.47 -5.63 11.75
CA LEU A 1 -8.63 -5.10 10.38
C LEU A 1 -7.90 -3.77 10.22
N HIS A 2 -7.41 -3.49 9.04
CA HIS A 2 -6.79 -2.22 8.64
C HIS A 2 -7.04 -1.98 7.15
N ALA A 3 -6.69 -0.78 6.69
CA ALA A 3 -6.56 -0.42 5.29
C ALA A 3 -5.12 0.04 5.04
N ASP A 4 -4.57 -0.27 3.88
CA ASP A 4 -3.16 0.02 3.54
C ASP A 4 -2.96 1.37 2.87
N GLN A 5 -4.03 2.05 2.53
CA GLN A 5 -3.89 3.37 1.96
C GLN A 5 -3.44 4.35 3.04
N TRP A 6 -2.28 4.91 2.83
CA TRP A 6 -1.73 5.94 3.69
C TRP A 6 -2.56 7.21 3.58
N TRP A 7 -3.01 7.65 4.73
CA TRP A 7 -3.62 8.95 4.88
C TRP A 7 -2.55 9.93 5.37
N MET A 8 -2.52 11.13 4.78
CA MET A 8 -1.64 12.18 5.30
C MET A 8 -2.32 12.77 6.55
N PRO A 9 -1.79 12.53 7.75
CA PRO A 9 -2.38 13.09 8.95
C PRO A 9 -2.34 14.62 8.85
N GLN A 10 -3.38 15.27 9.31
CA GLN A 10 -3.34 16.71 9.53
C GLN A 10 -2.21 17.03 10.52
N PRO A 11 -1.54 18.19 10.39
CA PRO A 11 -0.55 18.60 11.37
C PRO A 11 -1.17 18.59 12.76
N VAL A 12 -0.65 17.75 13.64
CA VAL A 12 -1.09 17.70 15.05
C VAL A 12 -0.43 18.81 15.83
N ALA A 13 -1.19 19.43 16.72
CA ALA A 13 -0.64 20.45 17.62
C ALA A 13 0.51 19.87 18.47
N PRO A 14 1.57 20.64 18.76
CA PRO A 14 2.64 20.19 19.63
C PRO A 14 2.10 19.69 20.97
N GLY A 15 2.55 18.51 21.41
CA GLY A 15 2.12 17.89 22.67
C GLY A 15 0.91 16.97 22.57
N THR A 16 0.30 16.82 21.39
CA THR A 16 -0.74 15.80 21.18
C THR A 16 -0.07 14.42 21.18
N PRO A 17 -0.57 13.44 21.99
CA PRO A 17 -0.05 12.10 21.96
C PRO A 17 -0.17 11.50 20.57
N HIS A 18 0.91 11.03 20.00
CA HIS A 18 0.87 10.28 18.74
C HIS A 18 0.23 8.92 19.02
N GLY A 19 -1.01 8.74 18.59
CA GLY A 19 -1.67 7.44 18.60
C GLY A 19 -0.96 6.46 17.66
N ARG A 20 -1.12 5.17 17.93
CA ARG A 20 -0.75 4.12 16.97
C ARG A 20 -1.59 4.28 15.71
N GLN A 21 -1.13 3.76 14.59
CA GLN A 21 -1.81 3.85 13.29
C GLN A 21 -3.32 3.48 13.35
N GLY A 22 -3.75 2.67 14.32
CA GLY A 22 -5.15 2.38 14.61
C GLY A 22 -5.89 3.46 15.42
N ASP A 23 -5.19 4.40 16.02
CA ASP A 23 -5.82 5.45 16.86
C ASP A 23 -6.23 6.69 16.05
N MET A 24 -5.88 6.76 14.78
CA MET A 24 -6.28 7.85 13.88
C MET A 24 -7.80 7.93 13.68
N THR A 25 -8.52 6.89 14.06
CA THR A 25 -9.99 6.87 14.10
C THR A 25 -10.58 7.64 15.27
N ARG A 26 -9.75 8.05 16.24
CA ARG A 26 -10.17 8.81 17.43
C ARG A 26 -9.97 10.31 17.30
N GLU A 27 -9.37 10.76 16.21
CA GLU A 27 -9.18 12.18 16.01
C GLU A 27 -10.52 12.88 15.78
N THR A 28 -10.65 14.04 16.38
CA THR A 28 -11.75 14.95 16.10
C THR A 28 -11.65 15.41 14.66
N GLY A 29 -12.76 15.36 13.93
CA GLY A 29 -12.83 15.93 12.58
C GLY A 29 -12.42 17.41 12.58
N PRO A 30 -12.25 18.02 11.41
CA PRO A 30 -11.76 19.39 11.26
C PRO A 30 -12.61 20.45 12.00
N PHE A 31 -13.76 20.05 12.52
CA PHE A 31 -14.68 20.91 13.28
C PHE A 31 -14.82 20.52 14.76
N GLY A 32 -13.95 19.65 15.28
CA GLY A 32 -13.94 19.32 16.72
C GLY A 32 -14.94 18.23 17.15
N GLU A 33 -15.62 17.59 16.22
CA GLU A 33 -16.56 16.51 16.55
C GLU A 33 -15.88 15.13 16.56
N PRO A 34 -16.23 14.23 17.52
CA PRO A 34 -15.68 12.89 17.52
C PRO A 34 -16.20 12.11 16.32
N THR A 35 -15.35 11.87 15.32
CA THR A 35 -15.75 11.30 14.05
C THR A 35 -15.09 9.97 13.78
N ARG A 36 -15.43 8.94 14.53
CA ARG A 36 -15.07 7.57 14.18
C ARG A 36 -15.54 7.15 12.78
N ALA A 37 -16.64 7.75 12.32
CA ALA A 37 -17.31 7.36 11.08
C ALA A 37 -16.96 8.22 9.86
N THR A 38 -16.22 9.30 10.02
CA THR A 38 -16.13 10.34 8.98
C THR A 38 -14.73 10.83 8.66
N VAL A 39 -13.68 10.10 9.09
CA VAL A 39 -12.35 10.38 8.55
C VAL A 39 -12.35 9.87 7.11
N PRO A 40 -12.48 10.74 6.11
CA PRO A 40 -12.53 10.29 4.73
C PRO A 40 -11.16 9.71 4.38
N ILE A 41 -11.12 8.44 4.05
CA ILE A 41 -9.98 7.91 3.34
C ILE A 41 -10.00 8.49 1.92
N ASN A 42 -8.90 9.07 1.52
CA ASN A 42 -8.72 9.73 0.23
C ASN A 42 -9.13 8.86 -0.97
N PRO A 43 -9.26 9.41 -2.19
CA PRO A 43 -9.50 8.63 -3.40
C PRO A 43 -8.48 7.49 -3.55
N PRO A 44 -8.77 6.46 -4.35
CA PRO A 44 -7.90 5.29 -4.50
C PRO A 44 -6.53 5.71 -5.04
N LEU A 45 -5.51 5.51 -4.24
CA LEU A 45 -4.12 5.88 -4.55
C LEU A 45 -3.19 4.66 -4.55
N VAL A 46 -3.62 3.56 -3.91
CA VAL A 46 -2.82 2.36 -3.70
C VAL A 46 -3.60 1.13 -4.15
N ALA A 47 -2.93 0.22 -4.81
CA ALA A 47 -3.40 -1.13 -5.09
C ALA A 47 -2.40 -2.14 -4.56
N ASN A 48 -2.91 -3.21 -3.98
CA ASN A 48 -2.11 -4.27 -3.40
C ASN A 48 -2.29 -5.56 -4.18
N MET A 49 -1.22 -6.35 -4.27
CA MET A 49 -1.25 -7.70 -4.79
C MET A 49 -0.62 -8.65 -3.77
N MET A 50 -1.26 -9.80 -3.56
CA MET A 50 -0.72 -10.90 -2.77
C MET A 50 -0.54 -12.11 -3.67
N TRP A 51 0.69 -12.49 -3.90
CA TRP A 51 1.07 -13.69 -4.63
C TRP A 51 1.11 -14.86 -3.66
N MET A 52 0.35 -15.91 -3.92
CA MET A 52 0.22 -17.07 -3.03
C MET A 52 1.29 -18.12 -3.41
N ALA A 53 2.32 -18.24 -2.59
CA ALA A 53 3.41 -19.19 -2.85
C ALA A 53 3.08 -20.62 -2.42
N ASN A 54 2.08 -20.80 -1.56
CA ASN A 54 1.41 -22.07 -1.24
C ASN A 54 -0.09 -21.83 -1.13
N ASP A 55 -0.87 -22.89 -0.97
CA ASP A 55 -2.32 -22.76 -0.82
C ASP A 55 -2.68 -21.88 0.37
N PHE A 56 -3.67 -21.01 0.18
CA PHE A 56 -4.26 -20.22 1.25
C PHE A 56 -5.57 -20.87 1.65
N THR A 57 -5.69 -21.21 2.93
CA THR A 57 -6.86 -21.83 3.52
C THR A 57 -7.23 -21.15 4.84
N VAL A 58 -8.46 -21.34 5.30
CA VAL A 58 -8.86 -20.87 6.63
C VAL A 58 -7.90 -21.41 7.70
N ALA A 59 -7.53 -22.69 7.59
CA ALA A 59 -6.68 -23.34 8.60
C ALA A 59 -5.28 -22.71 8.70
N ASN A 60 -4.66 -22.32 7.56
CA ASN A 60 -3.33 -21.72 7.59
C ASN A 60 -3.34 -20.18 7.62
N GLY A 61 -4.49 -19.58 7.93
CA GLY A 61 -4.61 -18.15 8.15
C GLY A 61 -4.72 -17.32 6.87
N ALA A 62 -5.53 -17.80 5.91
CA ALA A 62 -5.84 -17.01 4.70
C ALA A 62 -6.20 -15.58 5.03
N THR A 63 -5.79 -14.66 4.16
CA THR A 63 -6.13 -13.24 4.27
C THR A 63 -7.65 -13.08 4.29
N ARG A 64 -8.16 -12.28 5.23
CA ARG A 64 -9.58 -11.97 5.37
C ARG A 64 -9.82 -10.57 4.84
N ILE A 65 -10.88 -10.38 4.08
CA ILE A 65 -11.30 -9.08 3.56
C ILE A 65 -12.74 -8.78 3.93
N VAL A 66 -13.09 -7.50 4.00
CA VAL A 66 -14.46 -7.03 4.13
C VAL A 66 -14.92 -6.50 2.77
N PRO A 67 -15.73 -7.25 2.01
CA PRO A 67 -16.18 -6.82 0.70
C PRO A 67 -16.92 -5.47 0.76
N GLY A 68 -16.61 -4.58 -0.18
CA GLY A 68 -17.25 -3.26 -0.27
C GLY A 68 -16.71 -2.21 0.71
N SER A 69 -15.86 -2.56 1.66
CA SER A 69 -15.36 -1.64 2.69
C SER A 69 -14.57 -0.44 2.13
N HIS A 70 -13.98 -0.58 0.96
CA HIS A 70 -13.31 0.53 0.26
C HIS A 70 -14.24 1.69 -0.10
N LEU A 71 -15.55 1.46 -0.12
CA LEU A 71 -16.58 2.48 -0.36
C LEU A 71 -17.05 3.17 0.92
N SER A 72 -16.61 2.70 2.10
CA SER A 72 -17.08 3.22 3.39
C SER A 72 -16.65 4.66 3.67
N GLY A 73 -15.55 5.11 3.05
CA GLY A 73 -14.96 6.43 3.32
C GLY A 73 -14.32 6.56 4.70
N CYS A 74 -14.17 5.46 5.46
CA CYS A 74 -13.61 5.48 6.81
C CYS A 74 -12.69 4.28 7.05
N LEU A 75 -11.96 4.32 8.16
CA LEU A 75 -11.21 3.19 8.69
C LEU A 75 -12.11 2.27 9.51
N PRO A 76 -11.75 0.98 9.68
CA PRO A 76 -12.51 0.08 10.54
C PRO A 76 -12.45 0.55 12.00
N ASP A 77 -13.57 0.45 12.71
CA ASP A 77 -13.62 0.72 14.15
C ASP A 77 -12.90 -0.41 14.90
N PRO A 78 -11.83 -0.13 15.65
CA PRO A 78 -11.07 -1.17 16.35
C PRO A 78 -11.88 -1.86 17.48
N GLU A 79 -12.96 -1.25 17.94
CA GLU A 79 -13.81 -1.84 18.97
C GLU A 79 -14.89 -2.78 18.40
N ARG A 80 -15.13 -2.73 17.09
CA ARG A 80 -16.06 -3.64 16.43
C ARG A 80 -15.32 -4.88 15.94
N THR A 81 -15.84 -6.04 16.29
CA THR A 81 -15.22 -7.35 15.98
C THR A 81 -15.89 -8.13 14.85
N ASP A 82 -17.05 -7.68 14.39
CA ASP A 82 -17.79 -8.35 13.32
C ASP A 82 -18.09 -7.37 12.18
N TYR A 83 -17.38 -7.56 11.07
CA TYR A 83 -17.53 -6.80 9.83
C TYR A 83 -18.01 -7.64 8.65
N GLY A 84 -18.35 -8.90 8.88
CA GLY A 84 -18.69 -9.83 7.80
C GLY A 84 -17.47 -10.17 6.93
N GLU A 85 -16.33 -10.37 7.56
CA GLU A 85 -15.09 -10.72 6.89
C GLU A 85 -15.18 -12.07 6.22
N ILE A 86 -14.64 -12.18 5.01
CA ILE A 86 -14.52 -13.45 4.30
C ILE A 86 -13.05 -13.84 4.14
N PRO A 87 -12.69 -15.10 4.41
CA PRO A 87 -11.36 -15.60 4.10
C PRO A 87 -11.20 -15.78 2.59
N ILE A 88 -10.03 -15.42 2.07
CA ILE A 88 -9.69 -15.61 0.66
C ILE A 88 -8.90 -16.92 0.54
N GLU A 89 -9.60 -17.99 0.22
CA GLU A 89 -9.00 -19.28 -0.04
C GLU A 89 -8.72 -19.47 -1.52
N ALA A 90 -7.50 -19.88 -1.84
CA ALA A 90 -7.10 -20.13 -3.23
C ALA A 90 -5.83 -21.00 -3.29
N PRO A 91 -5.62 -21.75 -4.38
CA PRO A 91 -4.42 -22.57 -4.56
C PRO A 91 -3.16 -21.73 -4.77
N ALA A 92 -2.01 -22.35 -4.53
CA ALA A 92 -0.69 -21.81 -4.89
C ALA A 92 -0.67 -21.29 -6.33
N GLY A 93 0.04 -20.19 -6.56
CA GLY A 93 0.10 -19.51 -7.86
C GLY A 93 -1.06 -18.53 -8.12
N SER A 94 -2.06 -18.48 -7.25
CA SER A 94 -3.11 -17.48 -7.32
C SER A 94 -2.59 -16.10 -6.91
N VAL A 95 -3.28 -15.05 -7.39
CA VAL A 95 -3.00 -13.66 -7.03
C VAL A 95 -4.29 -13.01 -6.53
N LEU A 96 -4.25 -12.50 -5.33
CA LEU A 96 -5.30 -11.61 -4.80
C LEU A 96 -4.91 -10.16 -5.07
N VAL A 97 -5.81 -9.40 -5.69
CA VAL A 97 -5.63 -7.96 -5.92
C VAL A 97 -6.73 -7.22 -5.20
N TRP A 98 -6.36 -6.18 -4.45
CA TRP A 98 -7.35 -5.32 -3.77
C TRP A 98 -6.91 -3.87 -3.74
N GLU A 99 -7.88 -3.01 -3.69
CA GLU A 99 -7.66 -1.57 -3.52
C GLU A 99 -7.24 -1.26 -2.08
N GLY A 100 -6.26 -0.37 -1.89
CA GLY A 100 -5.65 -0.09 -0.58
C GLY A 100 -6.62 0.34 0.53
N ARG A 101 -7.81 0.85 0.18
CA ARG A 101 -8.86 1.21 1.17
C ARG A 101 -9.69 0.00 1.63
N THR A 102 -9.56 -1.16 1.00
CA THR A 102 -10.26 -2.37 1.43
C THR A 102 -9.77 -2.84 2.79
N TRP A 103 -10.69 -2.98 3.72
CA TRP A 103 -10.37 -3.48 5.06
C TRP A 103 -10.01 -4.95 5.01
N HIS A 104 -8.87 -5.29 5.56
CA HIS A 104 -8.37 -6.65 5.54
C HIS A 104 -7.52 -6.97 6.78
N ALA A 105 -7.25 -8.23 6.99
CA ALA A 105 -6.36 -8.73 8.04
C ALA A 105 -5.81 -10.11 7.67
N ALA A 106 -4.73 -10.52 8.31
CA ALA A 106 -4.33 -11.91 8.32
C ALA A 106 -5.33 -12.75 9.11
N GLY A 107 -5.57 -14.00 8.67
CA GLY A 107 -6.24 -15.00 9.46
C GLY A 107 -5.31 -15.58 10.54
N LEU A 108 -5.89 -16.24 11.54
CA LEU A 108 -5.13 -17.03 12.50
C LEU A 108 -4.66 -18.34 11.83
N ASN A 109 -3.36 -18.59 11.86
CA ASN A 109 -2.83 -19.87 11.42
C ASN A 109 -2.93 -20.90 12.55
N THR A 110 -3.76 -21.92 12.34
CA THR A 110 -3.94 -23.07 13.24
C THR A 110 -3.40 -24.36 12.62
N ALA A 111 -2.86 -24.30 11.41
CA ALA A 111 -2.22 -25.43 10.75
C ALA A 111 -0.80 -25.67 11.31
N ASP A 112 -0.24 -26.82 11.00
CA ASP A 112 1.11 -27.25 11.38
C ASP A 112 2.21 -26.73 10.43
N HIS A 113 1.82 -25.94 9.44
CA HIS A 113 2.72 -25.42 8.43
C HIS A 113 2.50 -23.91 8.19
N PRO A 114 3.53 -23.17 7.73
CA PRO A 114 3.43 -21.76 7.44
C PRO A 114 2.66 -21.49 6.15
N ARG A 115 2.05 -20.30 6.07
CA ARG A 115 1.50 -19.70 4.86
C ARG A 115 2.49 -18.69 4.31
N TYR A 116 2.83 -18.81 3.05
CA TYR A 116 3.74 -17.90 2.35
C TYR A 116 3.02 -17.06 1.31
N GLY A 117 3.12 -15.76 1.43
CA GLY A 117 2.62 -14.80 0.45
C GLY A 117 3.64 -13.69 0.20
N VAL A 118 3.76 -13.26 -1.04
CA VAL A 118 4.56 -12.11 -1.42
C VAL A 118 3.62 -10.95 -1.71
N VAL A 119 3.77 -9.86 -0.96
CA VAL A 119 2.95 -8.66 -1.14
C VAL A 119 3.69 -7.67 -2.02
N THR A 120 2.98 -7.11 -3.00
CA THR A 120 3.46 -6.04 -3.85
C THR A 120 2.49 -4.87 -3.74
N TYR A 121 3.04 -3.67 -3.51
CA TYR A 121 2.26 -2.44 -3.41
C TYR A 121 2.47 -1.59 -4.66
N PHE A 122 1.37 -1.10 -5.23
CA PHE A 122 1.38 -0.16 -6.34
C PHE A 122 0.76 1.15 -5.89
N CYS A 123 1.32 2.25 -6.34
CA CYS A 123 0.79 3.58 -6.04
C CYS A 123 0.75 4.44 -7.31
N GLY A 124 -0.02 5.51 -7.26
CA GLY A 124 -0.04 6.49 -8.34
C GLY A 124 1.32 7.19 -8.51
N PRO A 125 1.60 7.74 -9.69
CA PRO A 125 2.91 8.29 -10.05
C PRO A 125 3.35 9.50 -9.22
N ILE A 126 2.43 10.13 -8.51
CA ILE A 126 2.71 11.25 -7.60
C ILE A 126 3.06 10.80 -6.18
N ILE A 127 3.00 9.50 -5.91
CA ILE A 127 3.26 8.92 -4.59
C ILE A 127 4.61 8.21 -4.65
N ARG A 128 5.45 8.51 -3.67
CA ARG A 128 6.73 7.82 -3.53
C ARG A 128 6.52 6.39 -3.06
N SER A 129 7.17 5.44 -3.72
CA SER A 129 7.21 4.05 -3.26
C SER A 129 7.82 3.92 -1.86
N LEU A 130 7.46 2.85 -1.13
CA LEU A 130 7.97 2.57 0.22
C LEU A 130 9.49 2.39 0.22
N GLY A 131 10.04 1.77 -0.83
CA GLY A 131 11.48 1.63 -1.04
C GLY A 131 11.99 2.61 -2.08
N ASN A 132 13.21 3.11 -1.93
CA ASN A 132 13.86 3.90 -2.96
C ASN A 132 14.53 2.98 -3.99
N LEU A 133 13.70 2.43 -4.89
CA LEU A 133 14.14 1.46 -5.91
C LEU A 133 15.13 2.10 -6.90
N THR A 134 14.95 3.39 -7.21
CA THR A 134 15.82 4.10 -8.15
C THR A 134 17.24 4.30 -7.62
N TYR A 135 17.41 4.30 -6.30
CA TYR A 135 18.72 4.40 -5.65
C TYR A 135 19.31 3.04 -5.28
N GLY A 136 18.49 2.15 -4.73
CA GLY A 136 18.97 0.90 -4.12
C GLY A 136 19.08 -0.28 -5.07
N MET A 137 18.64 -0.15 -6.32
CA MET A 137 18.67 -1.26 -7.27
C MET A 137 20.04 -1.43 -7.90
N ARG A 138 20.49 -2.67 -7.97
CA ARG A 138 21.74 -3.00 -8.66
C ARG A 138 21.61 -2.78 -10.16
N THR A 139 22.68 -2.30 -10.80
CA THR A 139 22.70 -1.98 -12.24
C THR A 139 22.27 -3.16 -13.11
N GLU A 140 22.76 -4.36 -12.82
CA GLU A 140 22.46 -5.57 -13.61
C GLU A 140 20.96 -5.92 -13.56
N VAL A 141 20.31 -5.69 -12.42
CA VAL A 141 18.87 -5.91 -12.27
C VAL A 141 18.10 -4.87 -13.07
N ARG A 142 18.50 -3.61 -12.98
CA ARG A 142 17.88 -2.50 -13.72
C ARG A 142 17.96 -2.72 -15.24
N GLU A 143 19.12 -3.12 -15.75
CA GLU A 143 19.36 -3.37 -17.18
C GLU A 143 18.60 -4.58 -17.72
N SER A 144 18.24 -5.52 -16.85
CA SER A 144 17.45 -6.70 -17.22
C SER A 144 15.94 -6.47 -17.23
N MET A 145 15.47 -5.29 -16.81
CA MET A 145 14.03 -4.99 -16.73
C MET A 145 13.41 -4.71 -18.09
N SER A 146 12.14 -5.10 -18.24
CA SER A 146 11.31 -4.54 -19.29
C SER A 146 11.02 -3.05 -19.04
N GLN A 147 10.67 -2.32 -20.10
CA GLN A 147 10.29 -0.90 -19.97
C GLN A 147 9.10 -0.71 -19.00
N GLU A 148 8.13 -1.62 -19.03
CA GLU A 148 6.96 -1.58 -18.15
C GLU A 148 7.37 -1.76 -16.69
N LEU A 149 8.23 -2.74 -16.41
CA LEU A 149 8.72 -2.99 -15.06
C LEU A 149 9.55 -1.80 -14.55
N ALA A 150 10.41 -1.24 -15.39
CA ALA A 150 11.17 -0.06 -15.04
C ALA A 150 10.26 1.14 -14.71
N THR A 151 9.18 1.32 -15.46
CA THR A 151 8.17 2.36 -15.19
C THR A 151 7.49 2.12 -13.84
N LEU A 152 7.07 0.89 -13.55
CA LEU A 152 6.47 0.52 -12.26
C LEU A 152 7.44 0.71 -11.08
N CYS A 153 8.73 0.54 -11.31
CA CYS A 153 9.77 0.78 -10.31
C CYS A 153 10.15 2.27 -10.15
N GLY A 154 9.55 3.17 -10.91
CA GLY A 154 9.76 4.61 -10.79
C GLY A 154 10.96 5.15 -11.57
N PHE A 155 11.49 4.40 -12.55
CA PHE A 155 12.58 4.87 -13.40
C PHE A 155 12.12 5.77 -14.56
N THR A 156 10.81 5.91 -14.77
CA THR A 156 10.25 6.78 -15.80
C THR A 156 9.50 7.92 -15.13
N PRO A 157 9.88 9.18 -15.38
CA PRO A 157 9.13 10.33 -14.87
C PRO A 157 7.71 10.36 -15.45
N TRP A 158 6.75 10.81 -14.65
CA TRP A 158 5.39 11.04 -15.10
C TRP A 158 5.08 12.54 -15.10
N SER A 159 4.84 13.11 -16.29
CA SER A 159 4.67 14.57 -16.44
C SER A 159 5.89 15.32 -15.88
N SER A 160 5.69 16.16 -14.87
CA SER A 160 6.75 16.87 -14.14
C SER A 160 7.12 16.20 -12.81
N TYR A 161 6.57 15.03 -12.51
CA TYR A 161 6.83 14.32 -11.26
C TYR A 161 7.92 13.24 -11.42
N GLY A 162 8.76 13.09 -10.40
CA GLY A 162 9.85 12.13 -10.41
C GLY A 162 11.07 12.58 -11.22
N MET A 163 11.14 13.87 -11.59
CA MET A 163 12.31 14.44 -12.26
C MET A 163 13.48 14.55 -11.29
N THR A 164 14.67 14.34 -11.84
CA THR A 164 15.92 14.83 -11.25
C THR A 164 16.11 16.32 -11.61
N ASP A 165 17.10 16.97 -11.02
CA ASP A 165 17.29 18.44 -11.13
C ASP A 165 17.55 18.97 -12.54
N HIS A 166 17.63 18.12 -13.54
CA HIS A 166 17.92 18.52 -14.91
C HIS A 166 16.72 18.32 -15.84
N PRO A 167 16.34 19.32 -16.67
CA PRO A 167 15.20 19.19 -17.58
C PRO A 167 15.27 18.00 -18.54
N SER A 168 16.47 17.57 -18.93
CA SER A 168 16.65 16.37 -19.74
C SER A 168 16.29 15.06 -19.00
N ALA A 169 16.18 15.10 -17.68
CA ALA A 169 15.72 13.95 -16.90
C ALA A 169 14.26 13.58 -17.16
N MET A 170 13.47 14.48 -17.75
CA MET A 170 12.10 14.17 -18.19
C MET A 170 12.03 13.07 -19.23
N VAL A 171 13.13 12.83 -19.94
CA VAL A 171 13.26 11.79 -20.98
C VAL A 171 14.30 10.75 -20.61
N ALA A 172 14.73 10.71 -19.34
CA ALA A 172 15.70 9.73 -18.88
C ALA A 172 15.15 8.32 -19.11
N SER A 173 15.90 7.53 -19.85
CA SER A 173 15.58 6.14 -20.05
C SER A 173 16.15 5.28 -18.91
N PRO A 174 15.58 4.09 -18.64
CA PRO A 174 16.21 3.12 -17.76
C PRO A 174 17.65 2.86 -18.22
N GLY A 175 18.61 3.00 -17.32
CA GLY A 175 20.03 2.88 -17.66
C GLY A 175 20.77 4.20 -17.84
N ASP A 176 20.10 5.35 -17.84
CA ASP A 176 20.77 6.64 -17.81
C ASP A 176 21.43 6.86 -16.44
N GLU A 177 22.76 6.73 -16.40
CA GLU A 177 23.54 6.85 -15.16
C GLU A 177 23.49 8.25 -14.54
N THR A 178 23.06 9.26 -15.30
CA THR A 178 22.92 10.63 -14.81
C THR A 178 21.57 10.87 -14.14
N ALA A 179 20.58 10.02 -14.42
CA ALA A 179 19.27 10.11 -13.82
C ALA A 179 19.33 9.79 -12.32
N GLY A 180 19.02 10.75 -11.47
CA GLY A 180 18.99 10.57 -10.03
C GLY A 180 20.28 10.86 -9.27
N ARG A 181 21.34 11.30 -9.92
CA ARG A 181 22.53 11.82 -9.22
C ARG A 181 22.27 13.28 -8.84
N LEU A 182 22.33 13.55 -7.55
CA LEU A 182 22.48 14.91 -7.06
C LEU A 182 23.89 15.36 -7.39
N SER A 183 24.04 16.44 -8.12
CA SER A 183 25.32 17.10 -8.39
C SER A 183 25.84 17.83 -7.15
#